data_8274c22c96f357fb2aa07c84d3ca1556
#
_entry.id   8274c22c96f357fb2aa07c84d3ca1556
#
_cell.length_a   1.000
_cell.length_b   1.000
_cell.length_c   1.000
_cell.angle_alpha   90.00
_cell.angle_beta   90.00
_cell.angle_gamma   90.00
#
_symmetry.space_group_name_H-M   'P 1'
#
loop_
_entity.id
_entity.type
_entity.pdbx_description
1 polymer ?
#
loop_
_entity_poly.entity_id
_entity_poly.type
_entity_poly.pdbx_seq_one_letter_code
_entity_poly.pdbx_strand_id
1 'polypeptide(L)'
;MHVNDLLKVAVESGASDLHLKVGSYPMMRVRGSLTPASEEKKLDHEDVVAMGAAIMSTTQRQKFKESQEVDLAYSVPGLGRFRCNIFQQRGTVGLVLRVIPMQIRTIDELGLPQVLKTIAAEERGLVLVTGTTGSGKSTTLAAMIDYINKTRSAHVMPVEDPIDFLPPDNPPIVNQREVALAHRSSAPALRPPPPPDPARPLHRGVARLRHP
;
A
#
# COMPACT_ATOMS: atom_id res chain seq x y z
N MET A 1 -4.09 2.83 -25.33
CA MET A 1 -3.04 2.76 -24.27
C MET A 1 -3.63 2.07 -23.06
N HIS A 2 -2.96 1.04 -22.51
CA HIS A 2 -3.49 0.29 -21.38
C HIS A 2 -2.84 0.78 -20.07
N VAL A 3 -3.60 0.82 -18.97
CA VAL A 3 -3.09 1.31 -17.67
C VAL A 3 -1.89 0.51 -17.17
N ASN A 4 -1.87 -0.82 -17.41
CA ASN A 4 -0.75 -1.67 -16.99
C ASN A 4 0.56 -1.36 -17.71
N ASP A 5 0.50 -0.90 -18.96
CA ASP A 5 1.71 -0.50 -19.71
C ASP A 5 2.33 0.75 -19.09
N LEU A 6 1.48 1.72 -18.71
CA LEU A 6 1.93 2.92 -18.02
C LEU A 6 2.47 2.64 -16.62
N LEU A 7 1.84 1.69 -15.89
CA LEU A 7 2.34 1.24 -14.58
C LEU A 7 3.70 0.56 -14.71
N LYS A 8 3.92 -0.23 -15.76
CA LYS A 8 5.20 -0.85 -16.02
C LYS A 8 6.29 0.21 -16.23
N VAL A 9 6.04 1.20 -17.08
CA VAL A 9 6.98 2.32 -17.29
C VAL A 9 7.26 3.05 -15.99
N ALA A 10 6.22 3.33 -15.18
CA ALA A 10 6.38 4.00 -13.91
C ALA A 10 7.27 3.20 -12.92
N VAL A 11 7.05 1.89 -12.79
CA VAL A 11 7.86 1.02 -11.92
C VAL A 11 9.31 0.94 -12.40
N GLU A 12 9.53 0.70 -13.70
CA GLU A 12 10.86 0.61 -14.30
C GLU A 12 11.65 1.94 -14.18
N SER A 13 10.94 3.08 -14.18
CA SER A 13 11.53 4.41 -13.99
C SER A 13 11.73 4.78 -12.51
N GLY A 14 11.37 3.91 -11.56
CA GLY A 14 11.44 4.20 -10.13
C GLY A 14 10.52 5.35 -9.70
N ALA A 15 9.37 5.49 -10.35
CA ALA A 15 8.38 6.51 -10.01
C ALA A 15 7.65 6.17 -8.70
N SER A 16 7.30 7.18 -7.93
CA SER A 16 6.45 7.05 -6.74
C SER A 16 4.97 7.07 -7.07
N ASP A 17 4.57 7.83 -8.08
CA ASP A 17 3.16 8.01 -8.44
C ASP A 17 3.01 8.12 -9.97
N LEU A 18 1.89 7.63 -10.49
CA LEU A 18 1.40 7.84 -11.86
C LEU A 18 0.11 8.66 -11.80
N HIS A 19 0.05 9.73 -12.58
CA HIS A 19 -1.08 10.64 -12.66
C HIS A 19 -1.69 10.58 -14.06
N LEU A 20 -2.98 10.25 -14.15
CA LEU A 20 -3.75 10.20 -15.39
C LEU A 20 -4.86 11.23 -15.33
N LYS A 21 -4.78 12.23 -16.21
CA LYS A 21 -5.71 13.35 -16.25
C LYS A 21 -6.08 13.69 -17.68
N VAL A 22 -7.35 14.00 -17.92
CA VAL A 22 -7.85 14.44 -19.22
C VAL A 22 -7.14 15.71 -19.68
N GLY A 23 -6.74 15.74 -20.94
CA GLY A 23 -6.02 16.86 -21.57
C GLY A 23 -4.53 16.91 -21.29
N SER A 24 -3.98 15.96 -20.52
CA SER A 24 -2.56 15.86 -20.20
C SER A 24 -1.97 14.58 -20.76
N TYR A 25 -0.65 14.55 -20.95
CA TYR A 25 0.06 13.29 -21.08
C TYR A 25 -0.03 12.49 -19.76
N PRO A 26 0.08 11.14 -19.79
CA PRO A 26 0.31 10.37 -18.60
C PRO A 26 1.59 10.87 -17.89
N MET A 27 1.46 11.35 -16.67
CA MET A 27 2.59 11.92 -15.91
C MET A 27 2.99 11.00 -14.77
N MET A 28 4.28 10.82 -14.56
CA MET A 28 4.81 10.06 -13.42
C MET A 28 5.70 10.95 -12.56
N ARG A 29 5.77 10.65 -11.26
CA ARG A 29 6.62 11.36 -10.31
C ARG A 29 7.89 10.56 -10.06
N VAL A 30 9.02 11.06 -10.54
CA VAL A 30 10.33 10.45 -10.35
C VAL A 30 11.19 11.39 -9.51
N ARG A 31 11.66 10.95 -8.35
CA ARG A 31 12.48 11.76 -7.42
C ARG A 31 11.89 13.13 -7.12
N GLY A 32 10.56 13.20 -6.96
CA GLY A 32 9.83 14.44 -6.66
C GLY A 32 9.41 15.25 -7.89
N SER A 33 10.02 15.06 -9.04
CA SER A 33 9.70 15.77 -10.29
C SER A 33 8.65 15.04 -11.10
N LEU A 34 7.74 15.79 -11.75
CA LEU A 34 6.77 15.24 -12.69
C LEU A 34 7.38 15.16 -14.09
N THR A 35 7.38 13.97 -14.66
CA THR A 35 7.85 13.69 -16.01
C THR A 35 6.79 12.90 -16.80
N PRO A 36 6.70 13.02 -18.11
CA PRO A 36 5.79 12.18 -18.90
C PRO A 36 6.18 10.71 -18.81
N ALA A 37 5.20 9.83 -18.58
CA ALA A 37 5.36 8.38 -18.74
C ALA A 37 5.28 7.97 -20.22
N SER A 38 4.53 8.74 -21.02
CA SER A 38 4.45 8.63 -22.48
C SER A 38 4.08 9.98 -23.06
N GLU A 39 4.65 10.33 -24.19
CA GLU A 39 4.33 11.54 -24.97
C GLU A 39 3.59 11.23 -26.28
N GLU A 40 3.15 9.98 -26.47
CA GLU A 40 2.47 9.56 -27.70
C GLU A 40 1.13 10.29 -27.91
N LYS A 41 0.35 10.41 -26.84
CA LYS A 41 -1.00 11.01 -26.88
C LYS A 41 -1.36 11.67 -25.56
N LYS A 42 -1.98 12.86 -25.62
CA LYS A 42 -2.70 13.41 -24.45
C LYS A 42 -3.96 12.59 -24.23
N LEU A 43 -4.23 12.25 -22.98
CA LEU A 43 -5.40 11.46 -22.60
C LEU A 43 -6.69 12.25 -22.85
N ASP A 44 -7.62 11.64 -23.53
CA ASP A 44 -8.99 12.15 -23.64
C ASP A 44 -9.89 11.61 -22.53
N HIS A 45 -11.16 12.01 -22.53
CA HIS A 45 -12.11 11.59 -21.50
C HIS A 45 -12.35 10.07 -21.53
N GLU A 46 -12.45 9.49 -22.71
CA GLU A 46 -12.72 8.06 -22.91
C GLU A 46 -11.53 7.21 -22.44
N ASP A 47 -10.29 7.64 -22.72
CA ASP A 47 -9.08 6.98 -22.25
C ASP A 47 -9.06 6.87 -20.72
N VAL A 48 -9.29 7.99 -20.02
CA VAL A 48 -9.20 8.03 -18.55
C VAL A 48 -10.33 7.24 -17.90
N VAL A 49 -11.55 7.33 -18.43
CA VAL A 49 -12.70 6.53 -17.96
C VAL A 49 -12.46 5.04 -18.18
N ALA A 50 -11.96 4.64 -19.35
CA ALA A 50 -11.66 3.24 -19.65
C ALA A 50 -10.57 2.69 -18.73
N MET A 51 -9.49 3.45 -18.48
CA MET A 51 -8.42 3.07 -17.54
C MET A 51 -8.97 2.92 -16.11
N GLY A 52 -9.78 3.85 -15.64
CA GLY A 52 -10.43 3.76 -14.33
C GLY A 52 -11.36 2.55 -14.23
N ALA A 53 -12.17 2.31 -15.26
CA ALA A 53 -13.06 1.15 -15.30
C ALA A 53 -12.31 -0.17 -15.32
N ALA A 54 -11.14 -0.26 -15.94
CA ALA A 54 -10.34 -1.47 -16.01
C ALA A 54 -9.81 -1.94 -14.65
N ILE A 55 -9.56 -1.02 -13.71
CA ILE A 55 -9.00 -1.33 -12.39
C ILE A 55 -10.05 -1.42 -11.28
N MET A 56 -11.30 -0.98 -11.52
CA MET A 56 -12.39 -1.04 -10.55
C MET A 56 -13.22 -2.32 -10.69
N SER A 57 -13.52 -2.95 -9.57
CA SER A 57 -14.56 -3.99 -9.47
C SER A 57 -15.97 -3.40 -9.66
N THR A 58 -16.97 -4.25 -9.87
CA THR A 58 -18.38 -3.81 -10.02
C THR A 58 -18.86 -3.00 -8.81
N THR A 59 -18.54 -3.43 -7.59
CA THR A 59 -18.90 -2.72 -6.36
C THR A 59 -18.21 -1.35 -6.27
N GLN A 60 -16.92 -1.28 -6.63
CA GLN A 60 -16.16 -0.02 -6.64
C GLN A 60 -16.68 0.95 -7.68
N ARG A 61 -17.10 0.48 -8.85
CA ARG A 61 -17.75 1.32 -9.88
C ARG A 61 -19.08 1.89 -9.39
N GLN A 62 -19.87 1.10 -8.65
CA GLN A 62 -21.11 1.59 -8.06
C GLN A 62 -20.82 2.66 -6.99
N LYS A 63 -19.85 2.43 -6.10
CA LYS A 63 -19.43 3.42 -5.11
C LYS A 63 -18.93 4.71 -5.77
N PHE A 64 -18.14 4.59 -6.84
CA PHE A 64 -17.65 5.77 -7.58
C PHE A 64 -18.79 6.60 -8.19
N LYS A 65 -19.86 5.96 -8.70
CA LYS A 65 -21.04 6.68 -9.19
C LYS A 65 -21.75 7.48 -8.09
N GLU A 66 -21.75 6.97 -6.86
CA GLU A 66 -22.45 7.59 -5.73
C GLU A 66 -21.60 8.69 -5.05
N SER A 67 -20.30 8.42 -4.83
CA SER A 67 -19.42 9.32 -4.08
C SER A 67 -18.50 10.17 -4.95
N GLN A 68 -18.43 9.89 -6.26
CA GLN A 68 -17.51 10.53 -7.23
C GLN A 68 -16.02 10.40 -6.87
N GLU A 69 -15.71 9.50 -5.93
CA GLU A 69 -14.37 9.19 -5.49
C GLU A 69 -14.30 7.75 -4.99
N VAL A 70 -13.19 7.07 -5.25
CA VAL A 70 -12.90 5.75 -4.69
C VAL A 70 -11.40 5.56 -4.51
N ASP A 71 -11.02 5.14 -3.30
CA ASP A 71 -9.70 4.59 -3.02
C ASP A 71 -9.77 3.07 -3.15
N LEU A 72 -8.78 2.48 -3.80
CA LEU A 72 -8.68 1.04 -3.97
C LEU A 72 -7.22 0.58 -4.06
N ALA A 73 -6.99 -0.68 -3.77
CA ALA A 73 -5.73 -1.34 -4.06
C ALA A 73 -5.84 -2.10 -5.39
N TYR A 74 -4.83 -1.98 -6.23
CA TYR A 74 -4.71 -2.67 -7.51
C TYR A 74 -3.41 -3.45 -7.58
N SER A 75 -3.48 -4.73 -7.90
CA SER A 75 -2.30 -5.58 -8.01
C SER A 75 -2.15 -6.07 -9.44
N VAL A 76 -0.94 -5.96 -9.97
CA VAL A 76 -0.58 -6.48 -11.29
C VAL A 76 0.44 -7.59 -11.09
N PRO A 77 0.12 -8.86 -11.46
CA PRO A 77 1.04 -9.97 -11.31
C PRO A 77 2.39 -9.69 -11.99
N GLY A 78 3.48 -9.95 -11.29
CA GLY A 78 4.84 -9.72 -11.78
C GLY A 78 5.30 -8.26 -11.82
N LEU A 79 4.42 -7.28 -11.56
CA LEU A 79 4.75 -5.86 -11.57
C LEU A 79 4.73 -5.21 -10.18
N GLY A 80 3.69 -5.46 -9.41
CA GLY A 80 3.57 -4.89 -8.07
C GLY A 80 2.14 -4.59 -7.64
N ARG A 81 2.04 -3.88 -6.52
CA ARG A 81 0.78 -3.38 -5.95
C ARG A 81 0.76 -1.86 -5.98
N PHE A 82 -0.43 -1.31 -6.17
CA PHE A 82 -0.66 0.12 -6.33
C PHE A 82 -1.84 0.54 -5.46
N ARG A 83 -1.70 1.66 -4.77
CA ARG A 83 -2.82 2.37 -4.18
C ARG A 83 -3.38 3.33 -5.23
N CYS A 84 -4.64 3.20 -5.55
CA CYS A 84 -5.28 3.98 -6.60
C CYS A 84 -6.37 4.84 -6.00
N ASN A 85 -6.31 6.14 -6.21
CA ASN A 85 -7.40 7.08 -5.98
C ASN A 85 -7.98 7.48 -7.35
N ILE A 86 -9.27 7.24 -7.53
CA ILE A 86 -10.03 7.63 -8.72
C ILE A 86 -11.06 8.65 -8.27
N PHE A 87 -11.08 9.80 -8.89
CA PHE A 87 -11.92 10.92 -8.48
C PHE A 87 -12.46 11.70 -9.68
N GLN A 88 -13.56 12.40 -9.46
CA GLN A 88 -14.12 13.33 -10.43
C GLN A 88 -13.72 14.76 -10.05
N GLN A 89 -13.15 15.49 -11.00
CA GLN A 89 -12.75 16.88 -10.85
C GLN A 89 -13.20 17.68 -12.05
N ARG A 90 -13.98 18.77 -11.84
CA ARG A 90 -14.46 19.66 -12.91
C ARG A 90 -15.14 18.92 -14.06
N GLY A 91 -15.97 17.91 -13.74
CA GLY A 91 -16.69 17.11 -14.72
C GLY A 91 -15.85 16.07 -15.47
N THR A 92 -14.57 15.88 -15.13
CA THR A 92 -13.70 14.88 -15.72
C THR A 92 -13.16 13.91 -14.66
N VAL A 93 -12.87 12.68 -15.07
CA VAL A 93 -12.27 11.67 -14.21
C VAL A 93 -10.76 11.87 -14.18
N GLY A 94 -10.15 11.70 -13.01
CA GLY A 94 -8.72 11.65 -12.80
C GLY A 94 -8.34 10.41 -11.99
N LEU A 95 -7.13 9.90 -12.21
CA LEU A 95 -6.54 8.79 -11.45
C LEU A 95 -5.17 9.18 -10.93
N VAL A 96 -4.91 8.83 -9.68
CA VAL A 96 -3.57 8.85 -9.09
C VAL A 96 -3.25 7.45 -8.59
N LEU A 97 -2.18 6.86 -9.10
CA LEU A 97 -1.75 5.52 -8.73
C LEU A 97 -0.38 5.60 -8.07
N ARG A 98 -0.32 5.29 -6.77
CA ARG A 98 0.93 5.23 -6.01
C ARG A 98 1.53 3.85 -6.09
N VAL A 99 2.79 3.78 -6.44
CA VAL A 99 3.56 2.52 -6.44
C VAL A 99 3.84 2.11 -4.99
N ILE A 100 3.42 0.90 -4.61
CA ILE A 100 3.74 0.32 -3.30
C ILE A 100 5.03 -0.48 -3.46
N PRO A 101 6.11 -0.14 -2.72
CA PRO A 101 7.37 -0.85 -2.81
C PRO A 101 7.20 -2.34 -2.46
N MET A 102 7.67 -3.23 -3.32
CA MET A 102 7.64 -4.68 -3.07
C MET A 102 8.75 -5.13 -2.11
N GLN A 103 9.82 -4.36 -2.01
CA GLN A 103 10.92 -4.66 -1.11
C GLN A 103 10.89 -3.76 0.11
N ILE A 104 10.85 -4.37 1.28
CA ILE A 104 11.02 -3.68 2.54
C ILE A 104 12.52 -3.58 2.82
N ARG A 105 13.02 -2.35 2.94
CA ARG A 105 14.40 -2.10 3.33
C ARG A 105 14.58 -2.45 4.80
N THR A 106 15.68 -3.11 5.13
CA THR A 106 16.01 -3.51 6.50
C THR A 106 16.37 -2.31 7.37
N ILE A 107 16.39 -2.52 8.71
CA ILE A 107 16.83 -1.53 9.69
C ILE A 107 18.26 -1.04 9.36
N ASP A 108 19.14 -1.96 8.93
CA ASP A 108 20.52 -1.64 8.57
C ASP A 108 20.63 -0.83 7.27
N GLU A 109 19.91 -1.22 6.22
CA GLU A 109 19.87 -0.51 4.92
C GLU A 109 19.28 0.91 5.03
N LEU A 110 18.41 1.12 6.03
CA LEU A 110 17.85 2.43 6.33
C LEU A 110 18.75 3.28 7.23
N GLY A 111 19.87 2.73 7.74
CA GLY A 111 20.74 3.41 8.70
C GLY A 111 20.07 3.74 10.03
N LEU A 112 19.03 2.97 10.40
CA LEU A 112 18.27 3.20 11.62
C LEU A 112 19.03 2.69 12.87
N PRO A 113 18.80 3.29 14.06
CA PRO A 113 19.44 2.88 15.30
C PRO A 113 19.23 1.39 15.62
N GLN A 114 20.30 0.69 16.00
CA GLN A 114 20.25 -0.76 16.26
C GLN A 114 19.33 -1.14 17.46
N VAL A 115 19.07 -0.20 18.35
CA VAL A 115 18.09 -0.38 19.44
C VAL A 115 16.71 -0.79 18.95
N LEU A 116 16.34 -0.44 17.70
CA LEU A 116 15.07 -0.86 17.11
C LEU A 116 14.98 -2.39 16.94
N LYS A 117 16.10 -3.09 16.73
CA LYS A 117 16.12 -4.55 16.72
C LYS A 117 15.82 -5.12 18.10
N THR A 118 16.36 -4.52 19.15
CA THR A 118 16.08 -4.90 20.53
C THR A 118 14.60 -4.67 20.88
N ILE A 119 14.06 -3.50 20.53
CA ILE A 119 12.64 -3.17 20.72
C ILE A 119 11.74 -4.16 19.95
N ALA A 120 12.10 -4.45 18.69
CA ALA A 120 11.34 -5.40 17.87
C ALA A 120 11.40 -6.84 18.39
N ALA A 121 12.44 -7.18 19.17
CA ALA A 121 12.60 -8.49 19.78
C ALA A 121 11.76 -8.67 21.06
N GLU A 122 11.17 -7.63 21.63
CA GLU A 122 10.32 -7.74 22.83
C GLU A 122 9.02 -8.50 22.54
N GLU A 123 8.62 -9.36 23.48
CA GLU A 123 7.42 -10.22 23.29
C GLU A 123 6.12 -9.55 23.68
N ARG A 124 6.18 -8.50 24.47
CA ARG A 124 5.01 -7.81 25.01
C ARG A 124 5.31 -6.34 25.25
N GLY A 125 4.29 -5.53 25.18
CA GLY A 125 4.38 -4.08 25.37
C GLY A 125 3.66 -3.33 24.27
N LEU A 126 3.81 -2.01 24.31
CA LEU A 126 3.28 -1.08 23.31
C LEU A 126 4.42 -0.21 22.79
N VAL A 127 4.61 -0.19 21.49
CA VAL A 127 5.56 0.68 20.82
C VAL A 127 4.79 1.72 20.01
N LEU A 128 5.07 3.00 20.24
CA LEU A 128 4.48 4.12 19.50
C LEU A 128 5.55 4.78 18.65
N VAL A 129 5.31 4.82 17.33
CA VAL A 129 6.16 5.56 16.39
C VAL A 129 5.40 6.81 15.94
N THR A 130 5.90 7.97 16.34
CA THR A 130 5.25 9.27 16.11
C THR A 130 6.11 10.19 15.26
N GLY A 131 5.49 11.18 14.63
CA GLY A 131 6.16 12.16 13.78
C GLY A 131 5.23 12.72 12.70
N THR A 132 5.67 13.75 11.99
CA THR A 132 4.94 14.36 10.86
C THR A 132 4.82 13.42 9.66
N THR A 133 3.91 13.70 8.75
CA THR A 133 3.82 12.98 7.46
C THR A 133 5.14 13.05 6.71
N GLY A 134 5.57 11.93 6.12
CA GLY A 134 6.85 11.85 5.42
C GLY A 134 8.09 11.67 6.32
N SER A 135 7.95 11.62 7.65
CA SER A 135 9.09 11.42 8.58
C SER A 135 9.65 9.98 8.63
N GLY A 136 9.10 9.04 7.86
CA GLY A 136 9.58 7.67 7.80
C GLY A 136 8.92 6.70 8.80
N LYS A 137 7.82 7.09 9.47
CA LYS A 137 7.10 6.22 10.43
C LYS A 137 6.76 4.84 9.87
N SER A 138 6.04 4.82 8.75
CA SER A 138 5.59 3.58 8.10
C SER A 138 6.79 2.75 7.62
N THR A 139 7.82 3.39 7.08
CA THR A 139 9.05 2.74 6.65
C THR A 139 9.79 2.08 7.82
N THR A 140 9.89 2.78 8.96
CA THR A 140 10.51 2.25 10.19
C THR A 140 9.72 1.06 10.73
N LEU A 141 8.39 1.18 10.80
CA LEU A 141 7.53 0.08 11.25
C LEU A 141 7.62 -1.13 10.32
N ALA A 142 7.62 -0.91 9.00
CA ALA A 142 7.78 -1.99 8.02
C ALA A 142 9.13 -2.71 8.19
N ALA A 143 10.23 -1.97 8.41
CA ALA A 143 11.54 -2.55 8.68
C ALA A 143 11.59 -3.35 9.99
N MET A 144 10.90 -2.89 11.05
CA MET A 144 10.78 -3.63 12.31
C MET A 144 9.95 -4.91 12.14
N ILE A 145 8.83 -4.84 11.40
CA ILE A 145 7.99 -6.01 11.10
C ILE A 145 8.76 -7.02 10.25
N ASP A 146 9.50 -6.58 9.24
CA ASP A 146 10.37 -7.45 8.44
C ASP A 146 11.45 -8.13 9.31
N TYR A 147 12.04 -7.39 10.26
CA TYR A 147 13.00 -7.96 11.21
C TYR A 147 12.35 -9.02 12.09
N ILE A 148 11.17 -8.78 12.66
CA ILE A 148 10.39 -9.77 13.43
C ILE A 148 10.10 -11.00 12.57
N ASN A 149 9.64 -10.80 11.34
CA ASN A 149 9.30 -11.87 10.40
C ASN A 149 10.50 -12.75 10.04
N LYS A 150 11.70 -12.19 9.99
CA LYS A 150 12.94 -12.93 9.70
C LYS A 150 13.55 -13.63 10.91
N THR A 151 13.33 -13.12 12.11
CA THR A 151 14.02 -13.59 13.32
C THR A 151 13.15 -14.42 14.25
N ARG A 152 11.85 -14.41 14.09
CA ARG A 152 10.91 -15.09 15.00
C ARG A 152 9.86 -15.89 14.24
N SER A 153 9.52 -17.08 14.74
CA SER A 153 8.33 -17.83 14.30
C SER A 153 7.08 -17.30 14.99
N ALA A 154 6.68 -16.05 14.64
CA ALA A 154 5.53 -15.37 15.23
C ALA A 154 4.46 -15.08 14.16
N HIS A 155 3.18 -15.21 14.52
CA HIS A 155 2.11 -14.74 13.67
C HIS A 155 1.98 -13.22 13.79
N VAL A 156 2.43 -12.47 12.79
CA VAL A 156 2.32 -11.01 12.75
C VAL A 156 1.06 -10.63 11.98
N MET A 157 0.25 -9.75 12.57
CA MET A 157 -0.99 -9.26 11.97
C MET A 157 -0.94 -7.73 11.81
N PRO A 158 -0.40 -7.19 10.71
CA PRO A 158 -0.52 -5.78 10.38
C PRO A 158 -1.98 -5.42 10.10
N VAL A 159 -2.43 -4.29 10.66
CA VAL A 159 -3.74 -3.68 10.37
C VAL A 159 -3.48 -2.31 9.79
N GLU A 160 -3.76 -2.14 8.52
CA GLU A 160 -3.41 -0.96 7.73
C GLU A 160 -4.64 -0.36 7.03
N ASP A 161 -4.60 0.94 6.75
CA ASP A 161 -5.68 1.65 6.06
C ASP A 161 -5.11 2.69 5.09
N PRO A 162 -4.89 2.30 3.83
CA PRO A 162 -4.74 0.95 3.25
C PRO A 162 -3.36 0.33 3.50
N ILE A 163 -3.11 -0.88 2.95
CA ILE A 163 -1.82 -1.56 3.03
C ILE A 163 -0.75 -0.77 2.25
N ASP A 164 0.30 -0.33 2.96
CA ASP A 164 1.42 0.45 2.40
C ASP A 164 2.64 -0.41 2.03
N PHE A 165 2.78 -1.61 2.60
CA PHE A 165 3.93 -2.50 2.36
C PHE A 165 3.48 -3.96 2.26
N LEU A 166 4.16 -4.74 1.44
CA LEU A 166 3.94 -6.17 1.30
C LEU A 166 5.17 -6.92 1.84
N PRO A 167 5.17 -7.35 3.12
CA PRO A 167 6.23 -8.22 3.59
C PRO A 167 6.22 -9.52 2.79
N PRO A 168 7.39 -10.07 2.42
CA PRO A 168 7.46 -11.35 1.74
C PRO A 168 6.90 -12.46 2.64
N ASP A 169 6.17 -13.40 2.03
CA ASP A 169 5.72 -14.63 2.68
C ASP A 169 6.93 -15.53 2.94
N ASN A 170 7.64 -15.26 4.03
CA ASN A 170 8.57 -16.21 4.62
C ASN A 170 7.86 -16.86 5.82
N PRO A 171 8.05 -18.17 6.13
CA PRO A 171 7.55 -18.66 7.41
C PRO A 171 8.22 -17.86 8.55
N PRO A 172 7.48 -17.22 9.44
CA PRO A 172 6.07 -17.36 9.80
C PRO A 172 5.08 -16.59 8.93
N ILE A 173 3.79 -16.98 9.01
CA ILE A 173 2.70 -16.44 8.19
C ILE A 173 2.37 -15.01 8.63
N VAL A 174 2.51 -14.05 7.71
CA VAL A 174 2.06 -12.66 7.89
C VAL A 174 0.68 -12.50 7.27
N ASN A 175 -0.35 -12.35 8.10
CA ASN A 175 -1.71 -12.08 7.64
C ASN A 175 -2.02 -10.59 7.72
N GLN A 176 -1.88 -9.87 6.61
CA GLN A 176 -2.25 -8.45 6.53
C GLN A 176 -3.77 -8.27 6.45
N ARG A 177 -4.29 -7.31 7.19
CA ARG A 177 -5.70 -6.90 7.15
C ARG A 177 -5.81 -5.45 6.76
N GLU A 178 -6.49 -5.20 5.65
CA GLU A 178 -6.81 -3.86 5.19
C GLU A 178 -8.17 -3.44 5.74
N VAL A 179 -8.23 -2.27 6.38
CA VAL A 179 -9.49 -1.65 6.79
C VAL A 179 -10.27 -1.25 5.54
N ALA A 180 -11.58 -1.27 5.58
CA ALA A 180 -12.50 -1.03 4.47
C ALA A 180 -12.64 -2.16 3.43
N LEU A 181 -11.63 -2.99 3.17
CA LEU A 181 -11.78 -4.18 2.33
C LEU A 181 -12.15 -5.42 3.15
N ALA A 182 -11.47 -5.62 4.29
CA ALA A 182 -11.67 -6.77 5.17
C ALA A 182 -12.59 -6.45 6.37
N HIS A 183 -12.65 -5.20 6.82
CA HIS A 183 -13.45 -4.75 7.96
C HIS A 183 -13.96 -3.32 7.79
N ARG A 184 -15.17 -3.06 8.30
CA ARG A 184 -15.79 -1.72 8.28
C ARG A 184 -15.11 -0.68 9.18
N SER A 185 -14.28 -1.14 10.12
CA SER A 185 -13.49 -0.28 11.03
C SER A 185 -12.31 -1.03 11.59
N SER A 186 -11.36 -0.30 12.21
CA SER A 186 -10.17 -0.88 12.83
C SER A 186 -10.48 -1.76 14.04
N ALA A 187 -11.55 -1.50 14.77
CA ALA A 187 -11.89 -2.24 16.00
C ALA A 187 -12.23 -3.73 15.75
N PRO A 188 -13.05 -4.11 14.74
CA PRO A 188 -13.21 -5.51 14.36
C PRO A 188 -11.94 -6.16 13.80
N ALA A 189 -11.09 -5.38 13.11
CA ALA A 189 -9.84 -5.89 12.54
C ALA A 189 -8.84 -6.32 13.63
N LEU A 190 -8.92 -5.72 14.82
CA LEU A 190 -8.09 -6.05 15.97
C LEU A 190 -8.59 -7.28 16.75
N ARG A 191 -9.78 -7.81 16.45
CA ARG A 191 -10.23 -9.07 17.08
C ARG A 191 -9.35 -10.22 16.60
N PRO A 192 -8.71 -10.95 17.54
CA PRO A 192 -7.90 -12.09 17.17
C PRO A 192 -8.78 -13.13 16.44
N PRO A 193 -8.27 -13.79 15.39
CA PRO A 193 -8.94 -14.97 14.85
C PRO A 193 -9.07 -16.04 15.97
N PRO A 194 -10.07 -16.93 15.89
CA PRO A 194 -10.16 -18.04 16.81
C PRO A 194 -8.84 -18.80 16.82
N PRO A 195 -8.36 -19.28 17.99
CA PRO A 195 -7.05 -19.94 18.09
C PRO A 195 -7.03 -21.14 17.16
N PRO A 196 -6.05 -21.22 16.25
CA PRO A 196 -5.78 -22.49 15.60
C PRO A 196 -5.10 -23.38 16.65
N ASP A 197 -5.56 -24.59 16.80
CA ASP A 197 -5.00 -25.69 17.58
C ASP A 197 -4.32 -25.31 18.92
N PRO A 198 -4.84 -25.74 20.08
CA PRO A 198 -4.31 -25.42 21.40
C PRO A 198 -2.89 -25.94 21.68
N ALA A 199 -2.30 -26.73 20.77
CA ALA A 199 -1.00 -27.34 20.94
C ALA A 199 0.22 -26.45 20.53
N ARG A 200 0.01 -25.25 19.98
CA ARG A 200 1.11 -24.33 19.62
C ARG A 200 0.91 -22.95 20.23
N PRO A 201 1.80 -22.50 21.12
CA PRO A 201 1.80 -21.13 21.60
C PRO A 201 2.16 -20.20 20.42
N LEU A 202 1.16 -19.51 19.87
CA LEU A 202 1.34 -18.47 18.86
C LEU A 202 1.67 -17.16 19.57
N HIS A 203 2.89 -16.69 19.41
CA HIS A 203 3.22 -15.30 19.74
C HIS A 203 2.51 -14.38 18.73
N ARG A 204 1.65 -13.49 19.21
CA ARG A 204 0.86 -12.59 18.39
C ARG A 204 1.42 -11.19 18.50
N GLY A 205 1.86 -10.63 17.38
CA GLY A 205 2.13 -9.20 17.24
C GLY A 205 1.03 -8.51 16.44
N VAL A 206 0.54 -7.38 16.91
CA VAL A 206 -0.39 -6.52 16.16
C VAL A 206 0.31 -5.20 15.92
N ALA A 207 0.54 -4.85 14.65
CA ALA A 207 1.02 -3.54 14.26
C ALA A 207 -0.13 -2.76 13.61
N ARG A 208 -0.39 -1.55 14.08
CA ARG A 208 -1.39 -0.65 13.49
C ARG A 208 -0.69 0.55 12.88
N LEU A 209 -0.82 0.70 11.57
CA LEU A 209 -0.45 1.91 10.85
C LEU A 209 -1.71 2.80 10.71
N ARG A 210 -1.68 4.02 11.27
CA ARG A 210 -2.65 5.07 10.98
C ARG A 210 -1.96 6.16 10.19
N HIS A 211 -2.55 6.53 9.06
CA HIS A 211 -2.28 7.81 8.44
C HIS A 211 -3.15 8.89 9.10
N PRO A 212 -2.63 10.09 9.28
CA PRO A 212 -3.41 11.24 9.74
C PRO A 212 -4.49 11.61 8.74
#